data_ce205bdda6497c703c35afa27c2ff322
#
_entry.id   ce205bdda6497c703c35afa27c2ff322
#
_cell.length_a   1.000
_cell.length_b   1.000
_cell.length_c   1.000
_cell.angle_alpha   90.00
_cell.angle_beta   90.00
_cell.angle_gamma   90.00
#
_symmetry.space_group_name_H-M   'P 1'
#
loop_
_entity.id
_entity.type
_entity.pdbx_description
1 polymer ?
#
loop_
_entity_poly.entity_id
_entity_poly.type
_entity_poly.pdbx_seq_one_letter_code
_entity_poly.pdbx_strand_id
1 'polypeptide(L)'
;MKKQDNNMTRRDFIKTTGAGLAGAAALSSPFGPLVTRAFAATPPNLAVEKGSTLKVLRWSVFVQGDKDLWEANCRKWEQATGCKVENEYLGWEEVRPKAAMSAAVGAGPDLVLGWHDDPHLYPEKLVDVSDVANYLGQKYGGWEDVCIKYGTRDGRWIAIPMGGPGQQIVYRKSWLNEAGYDTWPAKTEDFIKCCKKLKSNGHPVGFALGHAVGDGNNWVHTWLWGFGASTVDKDGNPAIKSDATKNALEGMKELYVDAMIEGCASWQDPHNNKAYLAEQISVTNNGISIYYAAKGKPEWAKIAEDTYHAELPIGPVGKPTQLHLFDQAFVFKHSPCPNAAKHFLMFMLEKEQAGPWINAMRGYVTPGLKDYKKLPVWTEDPKHTAYRDCIANMLWNGYPGPIGTGSAATMAEYVVVDMFAKYCSQNMSADKVLERAEKQIARAYKK
;
A
#
# COMPACT_ATOMS: atom_id res chain seq x y z
N MET A 1 -52.20 6.92 -33.48
CA MET A 1 -51.61 6.30 -32.28
C MET A 1 -50.33 7.05 -31.97
N LYS A 2 -50.35 7.95 -30.97
CA LYS A 2 -49.17 8.73 -30.52
C LYS A 2 -48.45 7.92 -29.44
N LYS A 3 -47.13 7.66 -29.63
CA LYS A 3 -46.24 7.16 -28.57
C LYS A 3 -45.94 8.31 -27.61
N GLN A 4 -46.22 8.12 -26.33
CA GLN A 4 -45.77 9.00 -25.26
C GLN A 4 -44.37 8.56 -24.84
N ASP A 5 -43.40 9.48 -24.98
CA ASP A 5 -42.05 9.34 -24.38
C ASP A 5 -42.12 9.78 -22.91
N ASN A 6 -41.91 8.84 -22.00
CA ASN A 6 -41.78 9.11 -20.57
C ASN A 6 -40.31 9.33 -20.23
N ASN A 7 -39.79 10.54 -20.39
CA ASN A 7 -38.51 10.94 -19.81
C ASN A 7 -38.77 11.64 -18.47
N MET A 8 -38.57 10.91 -17.38
CA MET A 8 -38.62 11.45 -16.02
C MET A 8 -37.35 12.28 -15.75
N THR A 9 -37.53 13.56 -15.41
CA THR A 9 -36.38 14.45 -15.13
C THR A 9 -35.89 14.28 -13.69
N ARG A 10 -34.62 14.66 -13.42
CA ARG A 10 -34.02 14.64 -12.07
C ARG A 10 -34.88 15.34 -11.00
N ARG A 11 -35.72 16.31 -11.42
CA ARG A 11 -36.60 17.07 -10.53
C ARG A 11 -37.85 16.28 -10.13
N ASP A 12 -38.29 15.34 -10.98
CA ASP A 12 -39.45 14.47 -10.72
C ASP A 12 -39.06 13.31 -9.79
N PHE A 13 -37.84 12.82 -9.88
CA PHE A 13 -37.30 11.81 -8.96
C PHE A 13 -37.20 12.31 -7.50
N ILE A 14 -36.82 13.58 -7.31
CA ILE A 14 -36.74 14.20 -5.96
C ILE A 14 -38.13 14.43 -5.33
N LYS A 15 -39.16 14.60 -6.13
CA LYS A 15 -40.54 14.79 -5.63
C LYS A 15 -41.25 13.50 -5.23
N THR A 16 -40.87 12.37 -5.82
CA THR A 16 -41.52 11.07 -5.56
C THR A 16 -40.88 10.32 -4.35
N THR A 17 -39.68 10.67 -3.93
CA THR A 17 -39.04 10.08 -2.75
C THR A 17 -39.25 10.89 -1.45
N GLY A 18 -39.93 12.04 -1.52
CA GLY A 18 -40.19 12.94 -0.39
C GLY A 18 -41.52 12.78 0.32
N ALA A 19 -42.41 11.85 -0.09
CA ALA A 19 -43.77 11.75 0.42
C ALA A 19 -44.06 10.43 1.16
N GLY A 20 -43.32 10.17 2.21
CA GLY A 20 -43.52 8.95 2.98
C GLY A 20 -42.89 8.96 4.38
N LEU A 21 -43.10 10.02 5.17
CA LEU A 21 -42.91 10.02 6.62
C LEU A 21 -43.37 11.39 7.18
N ALA A 22 -44.65 11.61 7.20
CA ALA A 22 -45.25 12.70 7.98
C ALA A 22 -46.41 12.14 8.80
N GLY A 23 -46.13 11.86 10.06
CA GLY A 23 -47.15 11.42 11.01
C GLY A 23 -46.56 11.19 12.39
N ALA A 24 -46.11 12.26 13.09
CA ALA A 24 -46.15 12.35 14.57
C ALA A 24 -45.87 13.78 14.99
N ALA A 25 -46.93 14.43 15.49
CA ALA A 25 -47.06 15.49 16.47
C ALA A 25 -45.92 16.52 16.63
N ALA A 26 -46.23 17.74 16.19
CA ALA A 26 -45.56 18.95 16.63
C ALA A 26 -45.78 19.21 18.13
N LEU A 27 -44.69 19.34 18.87
CA LEU A 27 -44.64 20.18 20.05
C LEU A 27 -43.39 21.05 19.96
N SER A 28 -43.61 22.33 19.94
CA SER A 28 -42.66 23.44 19.87
C SER A 28 -41.67 23.46 21.02
N SER A 29 -40.37 23.53 20.67
CA SER A 29 -39.36 24.12 21.55
C SER A 29 -38.13 24.58 20.75
N PRO A 30 -37.50 25.70 21.10
CA PRO A 30 -36.56 26.38 20.24
C PRO A 30 -35.17 25.77 20.30
N PHE A 31 -34.53 25.68 19.14
CA PHE A 31 -33.10 25.54 18.90
C PHE A 31 -32.22 24.90 20.00
N GLY A 32 -32.13 23.57 19.96
CA GLY A 32 -30.97 22.84 20.48
C GLY A 32 -30.25 22.15 19.33
N PRO A 33 -28.90 22.06 19.33
CA PRO A 33 -28.19 21.34 18.28
C PRO A 33 -28.61 19.89 18.31
N LEU A 34 -28.99 19.33 17.12
CA LEU A 34 -29.15 17.91 16.92
C LEU A 34 -27.77 17.26 17.17
N VAL A 35 -27.52 16.88 18.41
CA VAL A 35 -26.42 15.96 18.73
C VAL A 35 -26.85 14.60 18.15
N THR A 36 -26.40 14.30 16.97
CA THR A 36 -26.36 12.92 16.49
C THR A 36 -25.50 12.16 17.48
N ARG A 37 -26.13 11.45 18.42
CA ARG A 37 -25.43 10.45 19.25
C ARG A 37 -24.81 9.46 18.28
N ALA A 38 -23.51 9.60 18.03
CA ALA A 38 -22.73 8.51 17.49
C ALA A 38 -22.90 7.34 18.46
N PHE A 39 -23.60 6.29 18.03
CA PHE A 39 -23.64 5.05 18.78
C PHE A 39 -22.20 4.58 18.90
N ALA A 40 -21.70 4.41 20.12
CA ALA A 40 -20.37 3.87 20.36
C ALA A 40 -20.29 2.50 19.69
N ALA A 41 -19.25 2.28 18.86
CA ALA A 41 -19.03 1.00 18.23
C ALA A 41 -18.87 -0.07 19.31
N THR A 42 -19.65 -1.15 19.21
CA THR A 42 -19.59 -2.25 20.16
C THR A 42 -18.59 -3.30 19.65
N PRO A 43 -17.57 -3.67 20.44
CA PRO A 43 -16.62 -4.69 20.02
C PRO A 43 -17.31 -6.04 19.86
N PRO A 44 -16.89 -6.87 18.88
CA PRO A 44 -17.41 -8.21 18.70
C PRO A 44 -17.10 -9.09 19.94
N ASN A 45 -18.05 -9.92 20.33
CA ASN A 45 -17.83 -10.89 21.39
C ASN A 45 -17.11 -12.12 20.83
N LEU A 46 -15.79 -12.15 21.05
CA LEU A 46 -14.92 -13.23 20.57
C LEU A 46 -14.58 -14.19 21.72
N ALA A 47 -15.02 -15.43 21.60
CA ALA A 47 -14.66 -16.49 22.53
C ALA A 47 -13.22 -16.94 22.29
N VAL A 48 -12.25 -16.20 22.87
CA VAL A 48 -10.82 -16.49 22.73
C VAL A 48 -10.48 -17.87 23.26
N GLU A 49 -9.74 -18.65 22.49
CA GLU A 49 -9.28 -20.00 22.83
C GLU A 49 -8.13 -19.90 23.86
N LYS A 50 -8.49 -19.82 25.14
CA LYS A 50 -7.55 -19.63 26.26
C LYS A 50 -6.48 -20.73 26.30
N GLY A 51 -5.23 -20.34 26.56
CA GLY A 51 -4.09 -21.26 26.61
C GLY A 51 -3.57 -21.67 25.25
N SER A 52 -4.16 -21.17 24.15
CA SER A 52 -3.65 -21.41 22.79
C SER A 52 -2.37 -20.63 22.52
N THR A 53 -1.63 -21.11 21.52
CA THR A 53 -0.48 -20.39 20.96
C THR A 53 -0.85 -19.90 19.56
N LEU A 54 -0.83 -18.59 19.37
CA LEU A 54 -1.05 -17.92 18.08
C LEU A 54 0.30 -17.78 17.35
N LYS A 55 0.45 -18.47 16.24
CA LYS A 55 1.63 -18.42 15.38
C LYS A 55 1.47 -17.30 14.35
N VAL A 56 2.33 -16.31 14.43
CA VAL A 56 2.29 -15.12 13.57
C VAL A 56 3.49 -15.09 12.65
N LEU A 57 3.26 -15.04 11.35
CA LEU A 57 4.29 -14.80 10.34
C LEU A 57 4.27 -13.32 9.92
N ARG A 58 5.42 -12.67 10.00
CA ARG A 58 5.60 -11.32 9.48
C ARG A 58 7.04 -11.10 8.98
N TRP A 59 7.25 -9.98 8.28
CA TRP A 59 8.58 -9.60 7.80
C TRP A 59 9.50 -9.08 8.91
N SER A 60 10.80 -9.19 8.68
CA SER A 60 11.83 -8.51 9.46
C SER A 60 11.78 -7.01 9.20
N VAL A 61 11.69 -6.22 10.28
CA VAL A 61 11.40 -4.79 10.21
C VAL A 61 12.63 -3.94 9.83
N PHE A 62 12.38 -2.80 9.18
CA PHE A 62 13.40 -1.78 8.89
C PHE A 62 13.51 -0.71 9.97
N VAL A 63 12.49 -0.54 10.82
CA VAL A 63 12.47 0.44 11.90
C VAL A 63 12.34 -0.30 13.22
N GLN A 64 13.36 -0.22 14.07
CA GLN A 64 13.42 -0.99 15.33
C GLN A 64 12.21 -0.74 16.24
N GLY A 65 11.71 0.49 16.31
CA GLY A 65 10.52 0.84 17.09
C GLY A 65 9.24 0.08 16.68
N ASP A 66 9.14 -0.37 15.42
CA ASP A 66 8.07 -1.27 14.99
C ASP A 66 8.14 -2.59 15.75
N LYS A 67 9.30 -3.25 15.75
CA LYS A 67 9.49 -4.54 16.42
C LYS A 67 9.26 -4.42 17.93
N ASP A 68 9.87 -3.41 18.55
CA ASP A 68 9.84 -3.25 20.01
C ASP A 68 8.40 -3.08 20.53
N LEU A 69 7.59 -2.25 19.86
CA LEU A 69 6.20 -2.01 20.25
C LEU A 69 5.28 -3.17 19.84
N TRP A 70 5.54 -3.82 18.71
CA TRP A 70 4.84 -5.04 18.34
C TRP A 70 4.98 -6.10 19.44
N GLU A 71 6.21 -6.42 19.82
CA GLU A 71 6.51 -7.43 20.85
C GLU A 71 6.00 -7.02 22.23
N ALA A 72 6.07 -5.71 22.58
CA ALA A 72 5.47 -5.22 23.81
C ALA A 72 3.95 -5.38 23.84
N ASN A 73 3.28 -5.13 22.72
CA ASN A 73 1.84 -5.34 22.57
C ASN A 73 1.48 -6.85 22.59
N CYS A 74 2.29 -7.71 22.00
CA CYS A 74 2.12 -9.16 22.13
C CYS A 74 2.12 -9.58 23.60
N ARG A 75 3.11 -9.15 24.40
CA ARG A 75 3.17 -9.45 25.84
C ARG A 75 1.96 -8.91 26.61
N LYS A 76 1.48 -7.72 26.31
CA LYS A 76 0.26 -7.16 26.94
C LYS A 76 -0.96 -8.02 26.60
N TRP A 77 -1.08 -8.45 25.34
CA TRP A 77 -2.18 -9.28 24.92
C TRP A 77 -2.14 -10.67 25.56
N GLU A 78 -0.94 -11.29 25.66
CA GLU A 78 -0.73 -12.57 26.37
C GLU A 78 -1.17 -12.48 27.84
N GLN A 79 -0.79 -11.40 28.53
CA GLN A 79 -1.18 -11.16 29.93
C GLN A 79 -2.71 -11.00 30.09
N ALA A 80 -3.36 -10.32 29.14
CA ALA A 80 -4.79 -10.07 29.18
C ALA A 80 -5.64 -11.31 28.85
N THR A 81 -5.14 -12.22 28.01
CA THR A 81 -5.93 -13.34 27.48
C THR A 81 -5.53 -14.71 28.02
N GLY A 82 -4.31 -14.87 28.50
CA GLY A 82 -3.72 -16.14 28.87
C GLY A 82 -3.28 -17.00 27.67
N CYS A 83 -3.29 -16.43 26.45
CA CYS A 83 -2.73 -17.04 25.26
C CYS A 83 -1.24 -16.75 25.13
N LYS A 84 -0.57 -17.39 24.15
CA LYS A 84 0.83 -17.12 23.73
C LYS A 84 0.86 -16.59 22.33
N VAL A 85 1.91 -15.80 21.99
CA VAL A 85 2.21 -15.37 20.63
C VAL A 85 3.59 -15.84 20.22
N GLU A 86 3.69 -16.59 19.15
CA GLU A 86 4.95 -16.99 18.54
C GLU A 86 5.13 -16.24 17.23
N ASN A 87 6.06 -15.26 17.21
CA ASN A 87 6.37 -14.50 16.02
C ASN A 87 7.49 -15.16 15.22
N GLU A 88 7.24 -15.43 13.94
CA GLU A 88 8.26 -15.78 12.96
C GLU A 88 8.54 -14.56 12.07
N TYR A 89 9.81 -14.13 12.02
CA TYR A 89 10.27 -13.01 11.19
C TYR A 89 11.07 -13.56 10.01
N LEU A 90 10.63 -13.25 8.79
CA LEU A 90 11.31 -13.65 7.55
C LEU A 90 11.76 -12.43 6.74
N GLY A 91 12.58 -12.65 5.72
CA GLY A 91 12.87 -11.65 4.70
C GLY A 91 11.59 -11.25 3.93
N TRP A 92 11.61 -10.07 3.34
CA TRP A 92 10.46 -9.52 2.61
C TRP A 92 9.99 -10.45 1.49
N GLU A 93 10.93 -11.03 0.76
CA GLU A 93 10.67 -11.92 -0.38
C GLU A 93 10.19 -13.31 0.07
N GLU A 94 10.36 -13.68 1.35
CA GLU A 94 10.08 -15.02 1.87
C GLU A 94 8.67 -15.16 2.45
N VAL A 95 8.02 -14.06 2.88
CA VAL A 95 6.69 -14.07 3.51
C VAL A 95 5.64 -14.65 2.57
N ARG A 96 5.56 -14.16 1.33
CA ARG A 96 4.57 -14.60 0.34
C ARG A 96 4.70 -16.08 -0.02
N PRO A 97 5.88 -16.62 -0.37
CA PRO A 97 6.05 -18.05 -0.63
C PRO A 97 5.67 -18.92 0.57
N LYS A 98 6.03 -18.52 1.79
CA LYS A 98 5.68 -19.22 3.02
C LYS A 98 4.17 -19.27 3.25
N ALA A 99 3.49 -18.11 3.07
CA ALA A 99 2.04 -18.02 3.19
C ALA A 99 1.32 -18.88 2.13
N ALA A 100 1.77 -18.85 0.88
CA ALA A 100 1.22 -19.67 -0.20
C ALA A 100 1.39 -21.17 0.07
N MET A 101 2.56 -21.59 0.55
CA MET A 101 2.81 -22.97 0.96
C MET A 101 1.87 -23.38 2.11
N SER A 102 1.70 -22.51 3.12
CA SER A 102 0.80 -22.78 4.25
C SER A 102 -0.67 -22.93 3.81
N ALA A 103 -1.11 -22.10 2.88
CA ALA A 103 -2.44 -22.21 2.27
C ALA A 103 -2.63 -23.53 1.53
N ALA A 104 -1.60 -23.99 0.80
CA ALA A 104 -1.64 -25.25 0.04
C ALA A 104 -1.66 -26.47 0.94
N VAL A 105 -0.80 -26.51 1.97
CA VAL A 105 -0.64 -27.65 2.89
C VAL A 105 -1.76 -27.69 3.95
N GLY A 106 -2.37 -26.55 4.30
CA GLY A 106 -3.34 -26.45 5.39
C GLY A 106 -2.70 -26.54 6.77
N ALA A 107 -1.45 -26.06 6.90
CA ALA A 107 -0.69 -26.05 8.16
C ALA A 107 0.37 -24.94 8.12
N GLY A 108 0.81 -24.46 9.28
CA GLY A 108 1.84 -23.43 9.41
C GLY A 108 1.41 -22.29 10.33
N PRO A 109 1.69 -21.01 9.99
CA PRO A 109 1.23 -19.87 10.76
C PRO A 109 -0.30 -19.78 10.78
N ASP A 110 -0.85 -19.30 11.89
CA ASP A 110 -2.26 -19.00 12.07
C ASP A 110 -2.65 -17.68 11.42
N LEU A 111 -1.79 -16.69 11.61
CA LEU A 111 -1.93 -15.31 11.18
C LEU A 111 -0.70 -14.90 10.35
N VAL A 112 -0.94 -14.28 9.21
CA VAL A 112 0.12 -13.75 8.35
C VAL A 112 -0.10 -12.26 8.12
N LEU A 113 0.96 -11.47 8.26
CA LEU A 113 1.03 -10.12 7.74
C LEU A 113 1.72 -10.22 6.36
N GLY A 114 0.93 -10.13 5.31
CA GLY A 114 1.36 -10.27 3.92
C GLY A 114 1.11 -9.00 3.11
N TRP A 115 1.28 -9.08 1.82
CA TRP A 115 1.39 -7.95 0.93
C TRP A 115 0.17 -7.75 0.05
N HIS A 116 -0.19 -6.49 -0.24
CA HIS A 116 -1.18 -6.10 -1.24
C HIS A 116 -2.43 -7.00 -1.24
N ASP A 117 -2.69 -7.69 -2.35
CA ASP A 117 -3.79 -8.61 -2.55
C ASP A 117 -3.43 -10.11 -2.36
N ASP A 118 -2.35 -10.42 -1.61
CA ASP A 118 -1.98 -11.81 -1.30
C ASP A 118 -3.16 -12.63 -0.74
N PRO A 119 -4.05 -12.09 0.13
CA PRO A 119 -5.25 -12.81 0.58
C PRO A 119 -6.15 -13.29 -0.57
N HIS A 120 -6.14 -12.58 -1.70
CA HIS A 120 -6.93 -12.94 -2.88
C HIS A 120 -6.37 -14.11 -3.69
N LEU A 121 -5.14 -14.58 -3.38
CA LEU A 121 -4.58 -15.80 -3.97
C LEU A 121 -5.27 -17.07 -3.45
N TYR A 122 -5.80 -17.03 -2.21
CA TYR A 122 -6.40 -18.20 -1.55
C TYR A 122 -7.57 -17.79 -0.62
N PRO A 123 -8.56 -17.02 -1.11
CA PRO A 123 -9.61 -16.43 -0.26
C PRO A 123 -10.44 -17.50 0.45
N GLU A 124 -10.59 -18.69 -0.16
CA GLU A 124 -11.34 -19.82 0.41
C GLU A 124 -10.69 -20.44 1.65
N LYS A 125 -9.39 -20.17 1.85
CA LYS A 125 -8.62 -20.68 2.99
C LYS A 125 -8.63 -19.72 4.18
N LEU A 126 -9.24 -18.52 4.03
CA LEU A 126 -9.18 -17.46 5.03
C LEU A 126 -10.45 -17.38 5.88
N VAL A 127 -10.25 -17.04 7.15
CA VAL A 127 -11.32 -16.78 8.12
C VAL A 127 -12.02 -15.48 7.76
N ASP A 128 -13.33 -15.39 7.97
CA ASP A 128 -14.10 -14.16 7.88
C ASP A 128 -13.78 -13.28 9.11
N VAL A 129 -13.28 -12.07 8.84
CA VAL A 129 -12.90 -11.07 9.85
C VAL A 129 -13.79 -9.83 9.79
N SER A 130 -14.96 -9.92 9.18
CA SER A 130 -15.88 -8.79 8.95
C SER A 130 -16.34 -8.13 10.26
N ASP A 131 -16.55 -8.89 11.30
CA ASP A 131 -16.93 -8.37 12.62
C ASP A 131 -15.86 -7.42 13.21
N VAL A 132 -14.59 -7.80 13.14
CA VAL A 132 -13.46 -6.99 13.59
C VAL A 132 -13.26 -5.77 12.69
N ALA A 133 -13.26 -5.97 11.36
CA ALA A 133 -13.05 -4.89 10.40
C ALA A 133 -14.14 -3.81 10.49
N ASN A 134 -15.40 -4.23 10.60
CA ASN A 134 -16.54 -3.31 10.72
C ASN A 134 -16.50 -2.54 12.04
N TYR A 135 -16.18 -3.22 13.14
CA TYR A 135 -16.02 -2.56 14.46
C TYR A 135 -14.93 -1.48 14.43
N LEU A 136 -13.72 -1.84 13.95
CA LEU A 136 -12.60 -0.90 13.87
C LEU A 136 -12.91 0.27 12.95
N GLY A 137 -13.48 0.01 11.77
CA GLY A 137 -13.88 1.05 10.82
C GLY A 137 -14.91 2.01 11.44
N GLN A 138 -15.95 1.49 12.10
CA GLN A 138 -16.96 2.31 12.77
C GLN A 138 -16.35 3.16 13.90
N LYS A 139 -15.40 2.61 14.66
CA LYS A 139 -14.79 3.27 15.82
C LYS A 139 -13.79 4.36 15.44
N TYR A 140 -13.04 4.18 14.33
CA TYR A 140 -11.89 4.99 13.98
C TYR A 140 -12.04 5.74 12.64
N GLY A 141 -13.24 6.25 12.36
CA GLY A 141 -13.50 7.18 11.26
C GLY A 141 -13.61 6.55 9.88
N GLY A 142 -13.64 5.23 9.80
CA GLY A 142 -13.69 4.44 8.55
C GLY A 142 -12.32 4.01 8.05
N TRP A 143 -12.34 3.05 7.14
CA TRP A 143 -11.18 2.62 6.37
C TRP A 143 -10.99 3.52 5.15
N GLU A 144 -9.76 3.68 4.68
CA GLU A 144 -9.49 4.24 3.36
C GLU A 144 -10.04 3.30 2.27
N ASP A 145 -10.43 3.86 1.13
CA ASP A 145 -11.12 3.10 0.08
C ASP A 145 -10.31 1.91 -0.45
N VAL A 146 -9.00 2.08 -0.60
CA VAL A 146 -8.10 1.00 -1.01
C VAL A 146 -8.03 -0.12 0.02
N CYS A 147 -8.18 0.19 1.31
CA CYS A 147 -8.23 -0.81 2.38
C CYS A 147 -9.46 -1.70 2.25
N ILE A 148 -10.63 -1.10 1.98
CA ILE A 148 -11.86 -1.85 1.73
C ILE A 148 -11.66 -2.76 0.51
N LYS A 149 -11.06 -2.21 -0.54
CA LYS A 149 -10.85 -2.94 -1.79
C LYS A 149 -9.92 -4.15 -1.63
N TYR A 150 -8.81 -4.00 -0.93
CA TYR A 150 -7.88 -5.10 -0.66
C TYR A 150 -8.38 -6.09 0.41
N GLY A 151 -9.08 -5.59 1.43
CA GLY A 151 -9.54 -6.40 2.57
C GLY A 151 -10.75 -7.24 2.28
N THR A 152 -11.54 -6.94 1.23
CA THR A 152 -12.85 -7.58 1.00
C THR A 152 -12.88 -8.47 -0.24
N ARG A 153 -13.61 -9.57 -0.15
CA ARG A 153 -13.97 -10.45 -1.26
C ARG A 153 -15.40 -10.94 -1.10
N ASP A 154 -16.21 -10.84 -2.15
CA ASP A 154 -17.60 -11.34 -2.19
C ASP A 154 -18.44 -10.86 -0.98
N GLY A 155 -18.30 -9.58 -0.60
CA GLY A 155 -19.06 -8.94 0.48
C GLY A 155 -18.57 -9.24 1.90
N ARG A 156 -17.48 -10.00 2.08
CA ARG A 156 -16.87 -10.29 3.40
C ARG A 156 -15.44 -9.78 3.48
N TRP A 157 -14.99 -9.47 4.68
CA TRP A 157 -13.59 -9.17 4.92
C TRP A 157 -12.79 -10.46 5.08
N ILE A 158 -11.80 -10.62 4.23
CA ILE A 158 -10.85 -11.76 4.22
C ILE A 158 -9.51 -11.41 4.86
N ALA A 159 -9.28 -10.12 5.13
CA ALA A 159 -8.09 -9.62 5.81
C ALA A 159 -8.38 -8.31 6.52
N ILE A 160 -7.56 -8.00 7.53
CA ILE A 160 -7.57 -6.70 8.23
C ILE A 160 -6.43 -5.84 7.65
N PRO A 161 -6.71 -4.67 7.08
CA PRO A 161 -5.69 -3.74 6.62
C PRO A 161 -4.84 -3.23 7.78
N MET A 162 -3.54 -3.44 7.73
CA MET A 162 -2.61 -2.94 8.75
C MET A 162 -2.04 -1.56 8.37
N GLY A 163 -2.25 -1.14 7.14
CA GLY A 163 -1.63 0.03 6.54
C GLY A 163 -0.51 -0.35 5.59
N GLY A 164 0.48 0.51 5.43
CA GLY A 164 1.60 0.14 4.56
C GLY A 164 2.72 1.17 4.57
N PRO A 165 3.95 0.74 4.30
CA PRO A 165 5.06 1.63 4.04
C PRO A 165 4.77 2.49 2.80
N GLY A 166 4.47 3.76 3.03
CA GLY A 166 4.37 4.72 1.95
C GLY A 166 5.71 4.81 1.23
N GLN A 167 5.69 4.85 -0.08
CA GLN A 167 6.89 5.03 -0.89
C GLN A 167 6.78 6.34 -1.64
N GLN A 168 7.67 7.27 -1.30
CA GLN A 168 7.74 8.60 -1.87
C GLN A 168 9.13 8.83 -2.46
N ILE A 169 9.32 9.96 -3.12
CA ILE A 169 10.66 10.35 -3.54
C ILE A 169 11.48 10.74 -2.33
N VAL A 170 12.62 10.08 -2.17
CA VAL A 170 13.67 10.38 -1.18
C VAL A 170 14.84 10.99 -1.91
N TYR A 171 15.28 12.20 -1.52
CA TYR A 171 16.32 12.93 -2.26
C TYR A 171 17.27 13.71 -1.36
N ARG A 172 18.48 13.99 -1.87
CA ARG A 172 19.49 14.85 -1.26
C ARG A 172 19.21 16.30 -1.66
N LYS A 173 18.82 17.12 -0.69
CA LYS A 173 18.44 18.53 -0.93
C LYS A 173 19.60 19.37 -1.46
N SER A 174 20.80 19.18 -0.92
CA SER A 174 22.00 19.90 -1.37
C SER A 174 22.29 19.64 -2.86
N TRP A 175 22.21 18.38 -3.30
CA TRP A 175 22.46 18.00 -4.69
C TRP A 175 21.33 18.46 -5.63
N LEU A 176 20.09 18.51 -5.14
CA LEU A 176 18.97 19.10 -5.87
C LEU A 176 19.24 20.60 -6.15
N ASN A 177 19.68 21.34 -5.11
CA ASN A 177 20.01 22.77 -5.24
C ASN A 177 21.20 22.98 -6.20
N GLU A 178 22.24 22.14 -6.12
CA GLU A 178 23.39 22.15 -7.05
C GLU A 178 22.95 21.92 -8.50
N ALA A 179 21.92 21.11 -8.71
CA ALA A 179 21.33 20.87 -10.03
C ALA A 179 20.46 22.05 -10.52
N GLY A 180 20.28 23.11 -9.71
CA GLY A 180 19.53 24.32 -10.05
C GLY A 180 18.04 24.26 -9.73
N TYR A 181 17.62 23.37 -8.84
CA TYR A 181 16.22 23.22 -8.44
C TYR A 181 16.03 23.57 -6.96
N ASP A 182 15.19 24.55 -6.65
CA ASP A 182 14.84 24.90 -5.27
C ASP A 182 13.80 23.95 -4.67
N THR A 183 12.94 23.39 -5.51
CA THR A 183 11.88 22.45 -5.12
C THR A 183 11.88 21.24 -6.03
N TRP A 184 11.40 20.10 -5.50
CA TRP A 184 11.28 18.88 -6.26
C TRP A 184 10.26 19.02 -7.40
N PRO A 185 10.58 18.64 -8.65
CA PRO A 185 9.66 18.76 -9.78
C PRO A 185 8.52 17.75 -9.68
N ALA A 186 7.28 18.26 -9.77
CA ALA A 186 6.09 17.43 -9.59
C ALA A 186 5.67 16.64 -10.84
N LYS A 187 6.03 17.11 -12.05
CA LYS A 187 5.63 16.46 -13.31
C LYS A 187 6.72 15.51 -13.78
N THR A 188 6.33 14.35 -14.34
CA THR A 188 7.25 13.32 -14.82
C THR A 188 8.28 13.85 -15.83
N GLU A 189 7.88 14.73 -16.74
CA GLU A 189 8.79 15.32 -17.72
C GLU A 189 9.91 16.15 -17.05
N ASP A 190 9.56 17.01 -16.12
CA ASP A 190 10.52 17.85 -15.41
C ASP A 190 11.33 17.04 -14.39
N PHE A 191 10.73 15.99 -13.82
CA PHE A 191 11.41 14.98 -13.00
C PHE A 191 12.54 14.29 -13.77
N ILE A 192 12.28 13.82 -15.00
CA ILE A 192 13.32 13.19 -15.83
C ILE A 192 14.45 14.19 -16.12
N LYS A 193 14.14 15.44 -16.50
CA LYS A 193 15.14 16.50 -16.73
C LYS A 193 16.00 16.74 -15.49
N CYS A 194 15.38 16.83 -14.32
CA CYS A 194 16.08 16.99 -13.04
C CYS A 194 17.01 15.80 -12.76
N CYS A 195 16.54 14.56 -12.91
CA CYS A 195 17.36 13.37 -12.72
C CYS A 195 18.56 13.29 -13.67
N LYS A 196 18.39 13.68 -14.94
CA LYS A 196 19.49 13.78 -15.92
C LYS A 196 20.50 14.84 -15.50
N LYS A 197 20.03 15.98 -14.98
CA LYS A 197 20.90 17.05 -14.49
C LYS A 197 21.70 16.60 -13.25
N LEU A 198 21.04 15.92 -12.30
CA LEU A 198 21.72 15.31 -11.15
C LEU A 198 22.84 14.37 -11.58
N LYS A 199 22.58 13.45 -12.52
CA LYS A 199 23.62 12.54 -13.03
C LYS A 199 24.76 13.28 -13.71
N SER A 200 24.47 14.33 -14.49
CA SER A 200 25.51 15.14 -15.14
C SER A 200 26.42 15.88 -14.15
N ASN A 201 25.92 16.15 -12.94
CA ASN A 201 26.69 16.70 -11.83
C ASN A 201 27.43 15.60 -11.00
N GLY A 202 27.38 14.33 -11.41
CA GLY A 202 28.02 13.20 -10.72
C GLY A 202 27.13 12.52 -9.68
N HIS A 203 25.84 12.88 -9.59
CA HIS A 203 24.89 12.38 -8.60
C HIS A 203 23.76 11.57 -9.27
N PRO A 204 24.03 10.35 -9.78
CA PRO A 204 23.01 9.55 -10.44
C PRO A 204 21.84 9.24 -9.51
N VAL A 205 20.69 8.89 -10.09
CA VAL A 205 19.52 8.41 -9.35
C VAL A 205 19.45 6.88 -9.38
N GLY A 206 18.64 6.26 -8.52
CA GLY A 206 18.50 4.79 -8.49
C GLY A 206 17.10 4.35 -8.12
N PHE A 207 16.41 3.66 -9.02
CA PHE A 207 15.08 3.09 -8.82
C PHE A 207 15.13 1.59 -9.08
N ALA A 208 14.55 0.78 -8.20
CA ALA A 208 14.58 -0.66 -8.35
C ALA A 208 13.76 -1.11 -9.57
N LEU A 209 14.39 -1.86 -10.46
CA LEU A 209 13.75 -2.54 -11.58
C LEU A 209 13.97 -4.07 -11.52
N GLY A 210 14.46 -4.59 -10.39
CA GLY A 210 14.53 -6.02 -10.08
C GLY A 210 13.30 -6.50 -9.33
N HIS A 211 13.30 -7.75 -8.90
CA HIS A 211 12.21 -8.39 -8.17
C HIS A 211 12.15 -7.91 -6.71
N ALA A 212 12.00 -6.60 -6.52
CA ALA A 212 11.73 -5.97 -5.24
C ALA A 212 10.21 -5.98 -4.99
N VAL A 213 9.79 -6.53 -3.85
CA VAL A 213 8.36 -6.71 -3.51
C VAL A 213 7.65 -5.36 -3.44
N GLY A 214 8.25 -4.40 -2.74
CA GLY A 214 7.74 -3.03 -2.61
C GLY A 214 8.32 -2.12 -3.69
N ASP A 215 9.60 -1.84 -3.64
CA ASP A 215 10.22 -0.76 -4.41
C ASP A 215 10.10 -0.94 -5.93
N GLY A 216 10.32 -2.16 -6.44
CA GLY A 216 10.19 -2.45 -7.85
C GLY A 216 8.74 -2.40 -8.34
N ASN A 217 7.85 -3.17 -7.71
CA ASN A 217 6.44 -3.22 -8.11
C ASN A 217 5.78 -1.84 -8.02
N ASN A 218 5.98 -1.11 -6.91
CA ASN A 218 5.30 0.18 -6.69
C ASN A 218 5.76 1.23 -7.70
N TRP A 219 7.07 1.30 -7.96
CA TRP A 219 7.64 2.24 -8.91
C TRP A 219 7.08 2.03 -10.33
N VAL A 220 7.17 0.80 -10.85
CA VAL A 220 6.76 0.54 -12.23
C VAL A 220 5.25 0.65 -12.46
N HIS A 221 4.42 0.30 -11.46
CA HIS A 221 2.97 0.45 -11.58
C HIS A 221 2.56 1.93 -11.50
N THR A 222 3.13 2.70 -10.56
CA THR A 222 2.94 4.16 -10.48
C THR A 222 3.28 4.82 -11.81
N TRP A 223 4.44 4.44 -12.38
CA TRP A 223 4.90 4.94 -13.67
C TRP A 223 3.95 4.56 -14.81
N LEU A 224 3.61 3.27 -14.93
CA LEU A 224 2.70 2.76 -15.96
C LEU A 224 1.36 3.51 -15.97
N TRP A 225 0.72 3.62 -14.82
CA TRP A 225 -0.56 4.31 -14.68
C TRP A 225 -0.45 5.82 -14.91
N GLY A 226 0.67 6.42 -14.57
CA GLY A 226 0.97 7.83 -14.85
C GLY A 226 0.93 8.17 -16.33
N PHE A 227 1.27 7.23 -17.19
CA PHE A 227 1.16 7.34 -18.64
C PHE A 227 -0.23 6.95 -19.19
N GLY A 228 -1.16 6.54 -18.34
CA GLY A 228 -2.51 6.11 -18.73
C GLY A 228 -2.60 4.65 -19.20
N ALA A 229 -1.53 3.89 -19.00
CA ALA A 229 -1.50 2.48 -19.34
C ALA A 229 -1.96 1.62 -18.14
N SER A 230 -2.35 0.37 -18.40
CA SER A 230 -2.77 -0.58 -17.37
C SER A 230 -2.50 -2.02 -17.80
N THR A 231 -2.42 -2.92 -16.83
CA THR A 231 -2.28 -4.35 -17.11
C THR A 231 -3.56 -4.95 -17.70
N VAL A 232 -4.71 -4.51 -17.17
CA VAL A 232 -6.04 -4.93 -17.63
C VAL A 232 -6.98 -3.74 -17.72
N ASP A 233 -8.08 -3.90 -18.45
CA ASP A 233 -9.19 -2.96 -18.46
C ASP A 233 -10.07 -3.12 -17.20
N LYS A 234 -11.17 -2.31 -17.11
CA LYS A 234 -12.12 -2.35 -15.98
C LYS A 234 -12.82 -3.72 -15.80
N ASP A 235 -12.85 -4.54 -16.82
CA ASP A 235 -13.51 -5.84 -16.85
C ASP A 235 -12.51 -7.00 -16.63
N GLY A 236 -11.20 -6.69 -16.49
CA GLY A 236 -10.14 -7.66 -16.26
C GLY A 236 -9.55 -8.27 -17.53
N ASN A 237 -9.87 -7.73 -18.72
CA ASN A 237 -9.22 -8.18 -19.96
C ASN A 237 -7.84 -7.55 -20.09
N PRO A 238 -6.84 -8.26 -20.63
CA PRO A 238 -5.51 -7.72 -20.86
C PRO A 238 -5.53 -6.43 -21.69
N ALA A 239 -4.88 -5.37 -21.17
CA ALA A 239 -4.83 -4.03 -21.77
C ALA A 239 -3.41 -3.46 -21.86
N ILE A 240 -2.40 -4.26 -21.51
CA ILE A 240 -1.01 -3.82 -21.43
C ILE A 240 -0.44 -3.42 -22.82
N LYS A 241 -0.99 -3.95 -23.89
CA LYS A 241 -0.55 -3.70 -25.26
C LYS A 241 -1.21 -2.44 -25.83
N SER A 242 -0.66 -1.28 -25.47
CA SER A 242 -1.18 0.04 -25.84
C SER A 242 -0.07 1.02 -26.17
N ASP A 243 -0.39 2.11 -26.88
CA ASP A 243 0.56 3.19 -27.14
C ASP A 243 0.97 3.90 -25.83
N ALA A 244 0.05 4.00 -24.86
CA ALA A 244 0.34 4.52 -23.53
C ALA A 244 1.43 3.68 -22.82
N THR A 245 1.40 2.35 -22.97
CA THR A 245 2.47 1.49 -22.43
C THR A 245 3.79 1.67 -23.17
N LYS A 246 3.77 1.84 -24.51
CA LYS A 246 4.99 2.14 -25.27
C LYS A 246 5.61 3.46 -24.82
N ASN A 247 4.81 4.51 -24.63
CA ASN A 247 5.28 5.78 -24.10
C ASN A 247 5.87 5.65 -22.68
N ALA A 248 5.25 4.83 -21.83
CA ALA A 248 5.78 4.53 -20.49
C ALA A 248 7.12 3.79 -20.56
N LEU A 249 7.28 2.85 -21.49
CA LEU A 249 8.53 2.13 -21.73
C LEU A 249 9.65 3.09 -22.19
N GLU A 250 9.37 3.97 -23.16
CA GLU A 250 10.33 4.95 -23.65
C GLU A 250 10.77 5.91 -22.54
N GLY A 251 9.84 6.48 -21.79
CA GLY A 251 10.17 7.38 -20.67
C GLY A 251 10.98 6.69 -19.57
N MET A 252 10.69 5.42 -19.25
CA MET A 252 11.51 4.67 -18.29
C MET A 252 12.90 4.37 -18.86
N LYS A 253 13.01 4.05 -20.14
CA LYS A 253 14.30 3.82 -20.78
C LYS A 253 15.16 5.08 -20.80
N GLU A 254 14.57 6.24 -21.10
CA GLU A 254 15.24 7.53 -20.99
C GLU A 254 15.78 7.75 -19.58
N LEU A 255 14.93 7.58 -18.56
CA LEU A 255 15.35 7.70 -17.16
C LEU A 255 16.47 6.70 -16.83
N TYR A 256 16.34 5.44 -17.24
CA TYR A 256 17.30 4.37 -16.95
C TYR A 256 18.67 4.65 -17.56
N VAL A 257 18.73 5.00 -18.83
CA VAL A 257 19.99 5.21 -19.56
C VAL A 257 20.65 6.53 -19.14
N ASP A 258 19.86 7.61 -19.10
CA ASP A 258 20.40 8.96 -19.00
C ASP A 258 20.54 9.45 -17.54
N ALA A 259 19.88 8.80 -16.57
CA ALA A 259 19.86 9.29 -15.20
C ALA A 259 20.22 8.26 -14.13
N MET A 260 19.88 6.97 -14.31
CA MET A 260 20.09 5.98 -13.26
C MET A 260 21.55 5.51 -13.16
N ILE A 261 21.90 5.02 -11.98
CA ILE A 261 23.12 4.23 -11.75
C ILE A 261 22.98 2.84 -12.38
N GLU A 262 24.09 2.24 -12.80
CA GLU A 262 24.10 0.87 -13.31
C GLU A 262 23.65 -0.14 -12.24
N GLY A 263 23.08 -1.27 -12.69
CA GLY A 263 22.68 -2.37 -11.80
C GLY A 263 21.26 -2.30 -11.24
N CYS A 264 20.53 -1.20 -11.39
CA CYS A 264 19.16 -1.04 -10.88
C CYS A 264 18.19 -2.13 -11.35
N ALA A 265 18.44 -2.76 -12.52
CA ALA A 265 17.61 -3.83 -13.06
C ALA A 265 17.66 -5.14 -12.24
N SER A 266 18.59 -5.25 -11.28
CA SER A 266 18.70 -6.40 -10.38
C SER A 266 18.44 -6.05 -8.90
N TRP A 267 18.04 -4.80 -8.61
CA TRP A 267 17.84 -4.37 -7.24
C TRP A 267 16.58 -4.99 -6.62
N GLN A 268 16.74 -5.42 -5.37
CA GLN A 268 15.69 -5.82 -4.44
C GLN A 268 15.50 -4.72 -3.38
N ASP A 269 14.49 -4.81 -2.53
CA ASP A 269 14.10 -3.78 -1.57
C ASP A 269 15.24 -3.18 -0.71
N PRO A 270 16.30 -3.91 -0.26
CA PRO A 270 17.38 -3.31 0.52
C PRO A 270 18.42 -2.52 -0.29
N HIS A 271 18.45 -2.65 -1.62
CA HIS A 271 19.59 -2.15 -2.41
C HIS A 271 19.61 -0.63 -2.54
N ASN A 272 18.46 -0.01 -2.76
CA ASN A 272 18.36 1.46 -2.84
C ASN A 272 18.72 2.14 -1.51
N ASN A 273 18.33 1.55 -0.36
CA ASN A 273 18.73 2.03 0.97
C ASN A 273 20.26 2.04 1.11
N LYS A 274 20.91 0.94 0.72
CA LYS A 274 22.37 0.81 0.79
C LYS A 274 23.05 1.82 -0.14
N ALA A 275 22.61 1.93 -1.38
CA ALA A 275 23.17 2.84 -2.37
C ALA A 275 23.02 4.32 -1.94
N TYR A 276 21.87 4.70 -1.37
CA TYR A 276 21.62 6.05 -0.89
C TYR A 276 22.49 6.40 0.32
N LEU A 277 22.57 5.50 1.31
CA LEU A 277 23.39 5.69 2.52
C LEU A 277 24.90 5.64 2.22
N ALA A 278 25.29 4.96 1.14
CA ALA A 278 26.67 4.97 0.63
C ALA A 278 26.96 6.16 -0.30
N GLU A 279 26.03 7.13 -0.43
CA GLU A 279 26.12 8.32 -1.27
C GLU A 279 26.35 8.02 -2.76
N GLN A 280 25.96 6.84 -3.22
CA GLN A 280 26.08 6.42 -4.61
C GLN A 280 24.94 6.94 -5.48
N ILE A 281 23.79 7.29 -4.88
CA ILE A 281 22.63 7.85 -5.57
C ILE A 281 22.08 9.07 -4.84
N SER A 282 21.55 10.00 -5.61
CA SER A 282 20.93 11.24 -5.11
C SER A 282 19.45 11.10 -4.80
N VAL A 283 18.77 10.19 -5.49
CA VAL A 283 17.31 10.05 -5.48
C VAL A 283 16.91 8.59 -5.61
N THR A 284 15.86 8.22 -4.89
CA THR A 284 15.15 6.95 -5.07
C THR A 284 13.70 7.10 -4.69
N ASN A 285 12.83 6.12 -5.00
CA ASN A 285 11.55 5.96 -4.35
C ASN A 285 11.73 5.00 -3.16
N ASN A 286 11.26 5.38 -1.98
CA ASN A 286 11.37 4.52 -0.80
C ASN A 286 10.43 4.99 0.33
N GLY A 287 10.30 4.14 1.32
CA GLY A 287 9.75 4.52 2.62
C GLY A 287 10.71 5.47 3.38
N ILE A 288 10.25 5.96 4.51
CA ILE A 288 11.04 6.86 5.37
C ILE A 288 12.22 6.14 6.07
N SER A 289 12.37 4.84 5.85
CA SER A 289 13.40 4.00 6.49
C SER A 289 14.84 4.49 6.27
N ILE A 290 15.14 5.04 5.08
CA ILE A 290 16.46 5.61 4.77
C ILE A 290 16.78 6.76 5.74
N TYR A 291 15.84 7.68 5.93
CA TYR A 291 16.01 8.83 6.82
C TYR A 291 16.28 8.37 8.26
N TYR A 292 15.50 7.40 8.76
CA TYR A 292 15.68 6.92 10.12
C TYR A 292 16.92 6.03 10.29
N ALA A 293 17.32 5.28 9.29
CA ALA A 293 18.60 4.58 9.31
C ALA A 293 19.77 5.57 9.41
N ALA A 294 19.71 6.65 8.65
CA ALA A 294 20.71 7.73 8.71
C ALA A 294 20.68 8.47 10.05
N LYS A 295 19.48 8.81 10.55
CA LYS A 295 19.31 9.51 11.84
C LYS A 295 19.80 8.70 13.05
N GLY A 296 19.77 7.38 12.94
CA GLY A 296 20.19 6.46 13.99
C GLY A 296 21.72 6.28 14.13
N LYS A 297 22.51 6.85 13.22
CA LYS A 297 23.97 6.67 13.20
C LYS A 297 24.71 8.00 13.08
N PRO A 298 25.63 8.32 14.02
CA PRO A 298 26.38 9.58 13.99
C PRO A 298 27.14 9.81 12.68
N GLU A 299 27.71 8.76 12.08
CA GLU A 299 28.44 8.84 10.82
C GLU A 299 27.57 9.24 9.62
N TRP A 300 26.24 9.07 9.71
CA TRP A 300 25.28 9.43 8.67
C TRP A 300 24.45 10.69 9.02
N ALA A 301 24.81 11.40 10.08
CA ALA A 301 24.05 12.58 10.53
C ALA A 301 23.84 13.62 9.41
N LYS A 302 24.89 13.90 8.61
CA LYS A 302 24.81 14.82 7.47
C LYS A 302 23.86 14.29 6.37
N ILE A 303 23.82 12.99 6.14
CA ILE A 303 22.90 12.37 5.19
C ILE A 303 21.46 12.57 5.69
N ALA A 304 21.20 12.32 6.98
CA ALA A 304 19.87 12.52 7.58
C ALA A 304 19.40 13.97 7.49
N GLU A 305 20.29 14.93 7.77
CA GLU A 305 19.98 16.36 7.66
C GLU A 305 19.59 16.76 6.24
N ASP A 306 20.36 16.29 5.25
CA ASP A 306 20.20 16.57 3.82
C ASP A 306 19.14 15.71 3.11
N THR A 307 18.57 14.69 3.78
CA THR A 307 17.51 13.86 3.21
C THR A 307 16.16 14.56 3.33
N TYR A 308 15.47 14.70 2.21
CA TYR A 308 14.12 15.24 2.10
C TYR A 308 13.21 14.29 1.33
N HIS A 309 11.90 14.53 1.45
CA HIS A 309 10.88 13.71 0.82
C HIS A 309 9.93 14.56 0.00
N ALA A 310 9.47 14.02 -1.13
CA ALA A 310 8.47 14.64 -1.99
C ALA A 310 7.53 13.56 -2.53
N GLU A 311 6.35 13.96 -2.96
CA GLU A 311 5.40 13.05 -3.60
C GLU A 311 5.97 12.49 -4.91
N LEU A 312 5.48 11.31 -5.30
CA LEU A 312 5.81 10.68 -6.57
C LEU A 312 5.39 11.57 -7.76
N PRO A 313 6.15 11.56 -8.88
CA PRO A 313 5.87 12.44 -10.01
C PRO A 313 4.53 12.11 -10.66
N ILE A 314 3.83 13.16 -11.07
CA ILE A 314 2.56 13.09 -11.79
C ILE A 314 2.85 12.91 -13.28
N GLY A 315 2.38 11.81 -13.84
CA GLY A 315 2.52 11.50 -15.26
C GLY A 315 1.58 12.30 -16.17
N PRO A 316 1.62 12.03 -17.48
CA PRO A 316 0.79 12.70 -18.49
C PRO A 316 -0.72 12.68 -18.22
N VAL A 317 -1.23 11.71 -17.42
CA VAL A 317 -2.65 11.68 -17.01
C VAL A 317 -3.06 12.86 -16.11
N GLY A 318 -2.10 13.64 -15.59
CA GLY A 318 -2.36 14.88 -14.86
C GLY A 318 -2.91 14.72 -13.44
N LYS A 319 -2.86 13.52 -12.86
CA LYS A 319 -3.30 13.22 -11.50
C LYS A 319 -2.38 12.18 -10.84
N PRO A 320 -2.32 12.13 -9.49
CA PRO A 320 -1.57 11.08 -8.80
C PRO A 320 -2.06 9.68 -9.18
N THR A 321 -1.10 8.76 -9.40
CA THR A 321 -1.35 7.34 -9.73
C THR A 321 -0.39 6.51 -8.91
N GLN A 322 -0.58 6.47 -7.59
CA GLN A 322 0.40 5.91 -6.66
C GLN A 322 0.06 4.45 -6.33
N LEU A 323 1.08 3.61 -6.30
CA LEU A 323 1.05 2.32 -5.63
C LEU A 323 2.08 2.36 -4.50
N HIS A 324 1.69 1.91 -3.33
CA HIS A 324 2.56 1.77 -2.17
C HIS A 324 2.51 0.32 -1.69
N LEU A 325 3.52 -0.11 -0.95
CA LEU A 325 3.42 -1.39 -0.28
C LEU A 325 2.27 -1.34 0.73
N PHE A 326 1.48 -2.39 0.77
CA PHE A 326 0.28 -2.45 1.58
C PHE A 326 0.24 -3.74 2.37
N ASP A 327 0.15 -3.63 3.68
CA ASP A 327 0.21 -4.75 4.60
C ASP A 327 -1.19 -5.19 4.99
N GLN A 328 -1.44 -6.48 4.88
CA GLN A 328 -2.69 -7.12 5.25
C GLN A 328 -2.47 -8.25 6.23
N ALA A 329 -3.24 -8.26 7.31
CA ALA A 329 -3.26 -9.35 8.27
C ALA A 329 -4.42 -10.29 7.94
N PHE A 330 -4.13 -11.54 7.65
CA PHE A 330 -5.14 -12.55 7.34
C PHE A 330 -4.93 -13.83 8.16
N VAL A 331 -6.04 -14.46 8.54
CA VAL A 331 -6.08 -15.63 9.40
C VAL A 331 -6.47 -16.84 8.57
N PHE A 332 -5.68 -17.92 8.66
CA PHE A 332 -5.99 -19.15 7.98
C PHE A 332 -7.08 -19.97 8.70
N LYS A 333 -7.97 -20.63 7.94
CA LYS A 333 -9.00 -21.53 8.48
C LYS A 333 -8.44 -22.78 9.16
N HIS A 334 -7.18 -23.13 8.89
CA HIS A 334 -6.52 -24.26 9.59
C HIS A 334 -6.03 -23.89 10.98
N SER A 335 -6.10 -22.60 11.36
CA SER A 335 -5.76 -22.17 12.72
C SER A 335 -6.63 -22.87 13.76
N PRO A 336 -6.06 -23.43 14.83
CA PRO A 336 -6.82 -23.96 15.96
C PRO A 336 -7.39 -22.86 16.86
N CYS A 337 -7.01 -21.60 16.67
CA CYS A 337 -7.41 -20.47 17.50
C CYS A 337 -7.84 -19.22 16.70
N PRO A 338 -8.86 -19.34 15.82
CA PRO A 338 -9.26 -18.23 14.96
C PRO A 338 -9.84 -17.04 15.71
N ASN A 339 -10.53 -17.24 16.85
CA ASN A 339 -11.04 -16.13 17.65
C ASN A 339 -9.91 -15.41 18.41
N ALA A 340 -8.90 -16.12 18.87
CA ALA A 340 -7.69 -15.53 19.45
C ALA A 340 -6.98 -14.66 18.41
N ALA A 341 -6.85 -15.14 17.17
CA ALA A 341 -6.26 -14.36 16.06
C ALA A 341 -7.08 -13.09 15.76
N LYS A 342 -8.40 -13.19 15.66
CA LYS A 342 -9.30 -12.04 15.45
C LYS A 342 -9.23 -11.05 16.60
N HIS A 343 -9.23 -11.51 17.84
CA HIS A 343 -9.10 -10.67 19.02
C HIS A 343 -7.73 -9.98 19.07
N PHE A 344 -6.67 -10.69 18.71
CA PHE A 344 -5.33 -10.12 18.61
C PHE A 344 -5.27 -8.97 17.60
N LEU A 345 -5.83 -9.14 16.39
CA LEU A 345 -5.87 -8.08 15.39
C LEU A 345 -6.70 -6.87 15.85
N MET A 346 -7.85 -7.10 16.49
CA MET A 346 -8.65 -6.06 17.08
C MET A 346 -7.84 -5.29 18.15
N PHE A 347 -7.20 -6.01 19.08
CA PHE A 347 -6.38 -5.44 20.14
C PHE A 347 -5.21 -4.59 19.58
N MET A 348 -4.49 -5.10 18.58
CA MET A 348 -3.35 -4.40 17.99
C MET A 348 -3.74 -3.09 17.30
N LEU A 349 -4.96 -2.99 16.78
CA LEU A 349 -5.47 -1.80 16.10
C LEU A 349 -6.35 -0.90 17.00
N GLU A 350 -6.51 -1.21 18.28
CA GLU A 350 -7.06 -0.27 19.25
C GLU A 350 -6.10 0.90 19.48
N LYS A 351 -6.63 2.10 19.72
CA LYS A 351 -5.83 3.35 19.79
C LYS A 351 -4.74 3.28 20.86
N GLU A 352 -4.97 2.58 21.95
CA GLU A 352 -4.05 2.41 23.06
C GLU A 352 -2.80 1.61 22.68
N GLN A 353 -2.91 0.71 21.70
CA GLN A 353 -1.83 -0.09 21.15
C GLN A 353 -1.30 0.52 19.85
N ALA A 354 -2.20 0.82 18.93
CA ALA A 354 -1.86 1.33 17.61
C ALA A 354 -1.19 2.71 17.66
N GLY A 355 -1.70 3.63 18.50
CA GLY A 355 -1.17 4.99 18.59
C GLY A 355 0.33 5.03 18.94
N PRO A 356 0.76 4.46 20.08
CA PRO A 356 2.18 4.36 20.42
C PRO A 356 3.00 3.59 19.39
N TRP A 357 2.45 2.52 18.81
CA TRP A 357 3.12 1.71 17.81
C TRP A 357 3.38 2.50 16.51
N ILE A 358 2.36 3.18 15.96
CA ILE A 358 2.48 4.03 14.78
C ILE A 358 3.49 5.18 15.02
N ASN A 359 3.45 5.79 16.21
CA ASN A 359 4.42 6.83 16.58
C ASN A 359 5.86 6.27 16.64
N ALA A 360 6.06 5.04 17.16
CA ALA A 360 7.36 4.40 17.20
C ALA A 360 7.89 3.99 15.82
N MET A 361 6.98 3.70 14.88
CA MET A 361 7.32 3.47 13.47
C MET A 361 7.71 4.76 12.74
N ARG A 362 7.47 5.93 13.35
CA ARG A 362 7.94 7.25 12.88
C ARG A 362 7.56 7.56 11.43
N GLY A 363 6.31 7.25 11.06
CA GLY A 363 5.81 7.46 9.70
C GLY A 363 6.23 6.39 8.68
N TYR A 364 6.84 5.29 9.13
CA TYR A 364 7.19 4.18 8.24
C TYR A 364 5.96 3.45 7.72
N VAL A 365 4.96 3.23 8.55
CA VAL A 365 3.67 2.66 8.13
C VAL A 365 2.58 3.73 8.22
N THR A 366 1.94 4.00 7.09
CA THR A 366 0.74 4.83 7.02
C THR A 366 -0.48 3.95 7.31
N PRO A 367 -1.27 4.27 8.36
CA PRO A 367 -2.41 3.44 8.75
C PRO A 367 -3.57 3.52 7.77
N GLY A 368 -4.35 2.43 7.71
CA GLY A 368 -5.55 2.37 6.87
C GLY A 368 -6.81 2.97 7.52
N LEU A 369 -6.81 3.18 8.85
CA LEU A 369 -7.92 3.80 9.58
C LEU A 369 -7.76 5.33 9.58
N LYS A 370 -8.80 6.05 9.15
CA LYS A 370 -8.74 7.50 8.85
C LYS A 370 -8.38 8.36 10.06
N ASP A 371 -8.81 7.99 11.28
CA ASP A 371 -8.51 8.78 12.47
C ASP A 371 -7.04 8.76 12.87
N TYR A 372 -6.26 7.75 12.46
CA TYR A 372 -4.84 7.65 12.78
C TYR A 372 -3.94 8.60 11.98
N LYS A 373 -4.48 9.26 10.94
CA LYS A 373 -3.81 10.40 10.29
C LYS A 373 -3.69 11.63 11.19
N LYS A 374 -4.42 11.66 12.30
CA LYS A 374 -4.38 12.76 13.29
C LYS A 374 -3.30 12.55 14.35
N LEU A 375 -2.54 11.47 14.31
CA LEU A 375 -1.48 11.19 15.27
C LEU A 375 -0.31 12.18 15.13
N PRO A 376 0.36 12.52 16.27
CA PRO A 376 1.43 13.52 16.28
C PRO A 376 2.59 13.23 15.32
N VAL A 377 2.91 11.96 15.08
CA VAL A 377 4.00 11.55 14.18
C VAL A 377 3.97 12.24 12.82
N TRP A 378 2.79 12.61 12.32
CA TRP A 378 2.64 13.25 11.01
C TRP A 378 2.97 14.74 10.99
N THR A 379 3.13 15.37 12.16
CA THR A 379 3.38 16.82 12.31
C THR A 379 4.60 17.14 13.16
N GLU A 380 5.15 16.19 13.91
CA GLU A 380 6.35 16.37 14.74
C GLU A 380 7.62 16.70 13.93
N ASP A 381 7.73 16.05 12.77
CA ASP A 381 8.84 16.26 11.84
C ASP A 381 8.26 16.48 10.43
N PRO A 382 8.52 17.65 9.80
CA PRO A 382 8.02 17.95 8.45
C PRO A 382 8.40 16.88 7.41
N LYS A 383 9.46 16.12 7.65
CA LYS A 383 9.90 15.04 6.77
C LYS A 383 8.95 13.83 6.77
N HIS A 384 8.03 13.71 7.75
CA HIS A 384 7.01 12.67 7.78
C HIS A 384 5.78 13.01 6.90
N THR A 385 5.54 14.30 6.67
CA THR A 385 4.27 14.77 6.08
C THR A 385 3.98 14.17 4.71
N ALA A 386 4.98 13.93 3.87
CA ALA A 386 4.81 13.33 2.56
C ALA A 386 4.21 11.89 2.61
N TYR A 387 4.36 11.20 3.74
CA TYR A 387 3.90 9.81 3.90
C TYR A 387 2.49 9.69 4.48
N ARG A 388 1.95 10.74 5.12
CA ARG A 388 0.66 10.72 5.83
C ARG A 388 -0.51 10.25 4.98
N ASP A 389 -0.54 10.66 3.72
CA ASP A 389 -1.69 10.46 2.84
C ASP A 389 -1.47 9.38 1.77
N CYS A 390 -0.36 8.63 1.86
CA CYS A 390 -0.01 7.59 0.90
C CYS A 390 -1.15 6.60 0.65
N ILE A 391 -1.74 6.05 1.72
CA ILE A 391 -2.82 5.06 1.58
C ILE A 391 -4.11 5.68 1.02
N ALA A 392 -4.40 6.95 1.34
CA ALA A 392 -5.57 7.65 0.78
C ALA A 392 -5.45 7.89 -0.73
N ASN A 393 -4.23 8.12 -1.23
CA ASN A 393 -3.95 8.41 -2.63
C ASN A 393 -3.61 7.15 -3.45
N MET A 394 -3.61 5.98 -2.79
CA MET A 394 -3.19 4.72 -3.39
C MET A 394 -4.25 4.16 -4.33
N LEU A 395 -3.82 3.73 -5.51
CA LEU A 395 -4.55 2.84 -6.38
C LEU A 395 -4.22 1.37 -6.00
N TRP A 396 -4.86 0.42 -6.66
CA TRP A 396 -4.66 -1.01 -6.39
C TRP A 396 -4.03 -1.72 -7.58
N ASN A 397 -3.26 -2.76 -7.33
CA ASN A 397 -2.72 -3.59 -8.39
C ASN A 397 -3.85 -4.20 -9.23
N GLY A 398 -3.64 -4.22 -10.55
CA GLY A 398 -4.71 -4.51 -11.50
C GLY A 398 -5.62 -3.33 -11.83
N TYR A 399 -5.38 -2.11 -11.30
CA TYR A 399 -6.16 -0.92 -11.66
C TYR A 399 -6.17 -0.69 -13.19
N PRO A 400 -7.33 -0.34 -13.80
CA PRO A 400 -8.65 -0.08 -13.20
C PRO A 400 -9.52 -1.34 -13.02
N GLY A 401 -9.01 -2.51 -13.30
CA GLY A 401 -9.72 -3.77 -13.24
C GLY A 401 -9.99 -4.29 -11.82
N PRO A 402 -10.54 -5.50 -11.71
CA PRO A 402 -10.87 -6.10 -10.41
C PRO A 402 -9.62 -6.56 -9.66
N ILE A 403 -9.67 -6.46 -8.32
CA ILE A 403 -8.76 -7.19 -7.43
C ILE A 403 -9.21 -8.65 -7.35
N GLY A 404 -8.25 -9.55 -7.37
CA GLY A 404 -8.51 -10.97 -7.24
C GLY A 404 -7.28 -11.81 -7.51
N THR A 405 -7.47 -13.10 -7.78
CA THR A 405 -6.38 -14.05 -8.06
C THR A 405 -5.51 -13.58 -9.24
N GLY A 406 -6.13 -12.99 -10.27
CA GLY A 406 -5.41 -12.52 -11.46
C GLY A 406 -4.48 -11.35 -11.18
N SER A 407 -4.94 -10.32 -10.45
CA SER A 407 -4.11 -9.18 -10.06
C SER A 407 -3.00 -9.60 -9.11
N ALA A 408 -3.32 -10.43 -8.12
CA ALA A 408 -2.36 -10.96 -7.16
C ALA A 408 -1.28 -11.80 -7.84
N ALA A 409 -1.64 -12.68 -8.77
CA ALA A 409 -0.69 -13.49 -9.53
C ALA A 409 0.22 -12.62 -10.43
N THR A 410 -0.35 -11.62 -11.11
CA THR A 410 0.41 -10.69 -11.96
C THR A 410 1.47 -9.93 -11.16
N MET A 411 1.13 -9.49 -9.95
CA MET A 411 2.04 -8.82 -9.03
C MET A 411 3.11 -9.80 -8.50
N ALA A 412 2.69 -10.97 -8.04
CA ALA A 412 3.58 -11.99 -7.47
C ALA A 412 4.61 -12.52 -8.47
N GLU A 413 4.25 -12.58 -9.75
CA GLU A 413 5.13 -12.99 -10.86
C GLU A 413 5.96 -11.83 -11.43
N TYR A 414 5.88 -10.62 -10.87
CA TYR A 414 6.64 -9.44 -11.31
C TYR A 414 6.47 -9.10 -12.80
N VAL A 415 5.30 -9.32 -13.38
CA VAL A 415 5.06 -9.21 -14.82
C VAL A 415 5.41 -7.81 -15.35
N VAL A 416 5.00 -6.75 -14.66
CA VAL A 416 5.25 -5.36 -15.07
C VAL A 416 6.71 -4.98 -14.84
N VAL A 417 7.31 -5.41 -13.73
CA VAL A 417 8.75 -5.19 -13.44
C VAL A 417 9.60 -5.79 -14.54
N ASP A 418 9.37 -7.07 -14.88
CA ASP A 418 10.08 -7.78 -15.94
C ASP A 418 9.94 -7.10 -17.30
N MET A 419 8.76 -6.57 -17.60
CA MET A 419 8.52 -5.83 -18.85
C MET A 419 9.45 -4.61 -18.97
N PHE A 420 9.49 -3.76 -17.92
CA PHE A 420 10.36 -2.59 -17.91
C PHE A 420 11.85 -2.97 -17.85
N ALA A 421 12.23 -3.90 -16.99
CA ALA A 421 13.62 -4.33 -16.83
C ALA A 421 14.21 -4.86 -18.14
N LYS A 422 13.48 -5.74 -18.83
CA LYS A 422 13.95 -6.34 -20.11
C LYS A 422 14.02 -5.30 -21.23
N TYR A 423 13.09 -4.35 -21.27
CA TYR A 423 13.15 -3.26 -22.23
C TYR A 423 14.32 -2.31 -21.96
N CYS A 424 14.53 -1.92 -20.71
CA CYS A 424 15.57 -0.96 -20.33
C CYS A 424 16.98 -1.55 -20.38
N SER A 425 17.22 -2.72 -19.79
CA SER A 425 18.56 -3.27 -19.59
C SER A 425 18.98 -4.31 -20.61
N GLN A 426 18.03 -5.03 -21.24
CA GLN A 426 18.34 -6.11 -22.19
C GLN A 426 18.08 -5.73 -23.65
N ASN A 427 17.67 -4.48 -23.91
CA ASN A 427 17.34 -3.98 -25.26
C ASN A 427 16.31 -4.85 -26.02
N MET A 428 15.43 -5.55 -25.29
CA MET A 428 14.33 -6.28 -25.91
C MET A 428 13.36 -5.27 -26.53
N SER A 429 12.87 -5.53 -27.74
CA SER A 429 11.93 -4.60 -28.40
C SER A 429 10.63 -4.44 -27.61
N ALA A 430 9.98 -3.26 -27.73
CA ALA A 430 8.71 -2.99 -27.09
C ALA A 430 7.66 -4.07 -27.40
N ASP A 431 7.52 -4.46 -28.67
CA ASP A 431 6.53 -5.47 -29.08
C ASP A 431 6.78 -6.83 -28.39
N LYS A 432 8.05 -7.26 -28.25
CA LYS A 432 8.38 -8.52 -27.57
C LYS A 432 8.09 -8.48 -26.07
N VAL A 433 8.42 -7.39 -25.38
CA VAL A 433 8.12 -7.29 -23.93
C VAL A 433 6.62 -7.19 -23.67
N LEU A 434 5.88 -6.48 -24.53
CA LEU A 434 4.43 -6.35 -24.46
C LEU A 434 3.72 -7.68 -24.74
N GLU A 435 4.13 -8.41 -25.78
CA GLU A 435 3.58 -9.74 -26.10
C GLU A 435 3.79 -10.74 -24.94
N ARG A 436 4.98 -10.70 -24.31
CA ARG A 436 5.27 -11.55 -23.16
C ARG A 436 4.41 -11.19 -21.95
N ALA A 437 4.31 -9.90 -21.62
CA ALA A 437 3.49 -9.41 -20.51
C ALA A 437 2.01 -9.74 -20.73
N GLU A 438 1.47 -9.50 -21.93
CA GLU A 438 0.08 -9.82 -22.28
C GLU A 438 -0.24 -11.31 -22.08
N LYS A 439 0.65 -12.21 -22.54
CA LYS A 439 0.48 -13.66 -22.34
C LYS A 439 0.45 -14.05 -20.85
N GLN A 440 1.32 -13.45 -20.03
CA GLN A 440 1.37 -13.72 -18.60
C GLN A 440 0.10 -13.19 -17.89
N ILE A 441 -0.32 -11.96 -18.22
CA ILE A 441 -1.55 -11.36 -17.69
C ILE A 441 -2.77 -12.19 -18.10
N ALA A 442 -2.89 -12.55 -19.38
CA ALA A 442 -3.99 -13.38 -19.86
C ALA A 442 -4.05 -14.74 -19.16
N ARG A 443 -2.89 -15.34 -18.82
CA ARG A 443 -2.85 -16.58 -18.03
C ARG A 443 -3.32 -16.36 -16.59
N ALA A 444 -2.88 -15.27 -15.95
CA ALA A 444 -3.22 -14.96 -14.57
C ALA A 444 -4.72 -14.65 -14.38
N TYR A 445 -5.35 -14.01 -15.36
CA TYR A 445 -6.76 -13.64 -15.34
C TYR A 445 -7.71 -14.71 -15.95
N LYS A 446 -7.18 -15.80 -16.53
CA LYS A 446 -8.02 -16.93 -16.91
C LYS A 446 -8.55 -17.62 -15.65
N LYS A 447 -9.87 -17.72 -15.57
CA LYS A 447 -10.58 -18.46 -14.51
C LYS A 447 -10.52 -19.96 -14.77
#